data_fefe89e6a06c33de8f90c078a99c4041
#
_entry.id   fefe89e6a06c33de8f90c078a99c4041
#
_cell.length_a   1.000
_cell.length_b   1.000
_cell.length_c   1.000
_cell.angle_alpha   90.00
_cell.angle_beta   90.00
_cell.angle_gamma   90.00
#
_symmetry.space_group_name_H-M   'P 1'
#
loop_
_entity.id
_entity.type
_entity.pdbx_description
1 polymer ?
#
loop_
_entity_poly.entity_id
_entity_poly.type
_entity_poly.pdbx_seq_one_letter_code
_entity_poly.pdbx_strand_id
1 'polypeptide(L)'
;IMIDEPELSMHPLWQKKILQYYKNLFTDANSNQTAQLFFASHSEAVISEALKDLDKTKVIVLKRDGNGQVSANCIGTPAVLPYTMAAEVNYQAFELVSTDYHNALYGYIEAEGWKNNFDAQYPTVSYNRERNGTVITQRITLTEKIRHIIHHPENRNNSYTEGDLKESIERMRSFIMAQP
;
A
#
# COMPACT_ATOMS: atom_id res chain seq x y z
N ILE A 1 19.42 20.32 5.40
CA ILE A 1 18.23 21.15 5.61
C ILE A 1 17.12 20.22 6.10
N MET A 2 16.46 20.56 7.19
CA MET A 2 15.30 19.82 7.70
C MET A 2 14.03 20.63 7.43
N ILE A 3 13.01 19.95 6.96
CA ILE A 3 11.72 20.52 6.58
C ILE A 3 10.64 19.61 7.20
N ASP A 4 9.85 20.17 8.10
CA ASP A 4 8.81 19.46 8.83
C ASP A 4 7.45 19.82 8.25
N GLU A 5 6.65 18.80 7.91
CA GLU A 5 5.32 18.89 7.32
C GLU A 5 5.19 19.95 6.21
N PRO A 6 6.05 19.89 5.15
CA PRO A 6 6.07 20.92 4.10
C PRO A 6 4.74 21.02 3.34
N GLU A 7 3.92 20.00 3.42
CA GLU A 7 2.60 19.89 2.78
C GLU A 7 1.45 20.47 3.62
N LEU A 8 1.71 20.89 4.85
CA LEU A 8 0.67 21.34 5.77
C LEU A 8 -0.14 22.50 5.16
N SER A 9 -1.47 22.37 5.18
CA SER A 9 -2.42 23.33 4.61
C SER A 9 -2.30 23.55 3.10
N MET A 10 -1.58 22.70 2.38
CA MET A 10 -1.48 22.78 0.93
C MET A 10 -2.63 22.05 0.21
N HIS A 11 -3.02 22.59 -0.94
CA HIS A 11 -3.93 21.88 -1.85
C HIS A 11 -3.28 20.55 -2.32
N PRO A 12 -4.02 19.42 -2.44
CA PRO A 12 -3.46 18.11 -2.79
C PRO A 12 -2.58 18.07 -4.04
N LEU A 13 -2.87 18.90 -5.05
CA LEU A 13 -2.02 19.01 -6.25
C LEU A 13 -0.64 19.62 -5.97
N TRP A 14 -0.54 20.46 -4.94
CA TRP A 14 0.74 21.05 -4.53
C TRP A 14 1.54 20.09 -3.66
N GLN A 15 0.87 19.30 -2.82
CA GLN A 15 1.52 18.26 -2.02
C GLN A 15 2.31 17.28 -2.90
N LYS A 16 1.76 16.89 -4.06
CA LYS A 16 2.44 16.03 -5.05
C LYS A 16 3.67 16.65 -5.70
N LYS A 17 3.86 17.97 -5.59
CA LYS A 17 4.96 18.70 -6.23
C LYS A 17 5.99 19.24 -5.24
N ILE A 18 5.71 19.16 -3.95
CA ILE A 18 6.51 19.85 -2.93
C ILE A 18 7.95 19.33 -2.88
N LEU A 19 8.16 18.01 -2.99
CA LEU A 19 9.52 17.44 -3.02
C LEU A 19 10.30 17.93 -4.23
N GLN A 20 9.69 17.95 -5.41
CA GLN A 20 10.35 18.43 -6.62
C GLN A 20 10.63 19.93 -6.55
N TYR A 21 9.73 20.72 -5.95
CA TYR A 21 9.96 22.15 -5.72
C TYR A 21 11.22 22.38 -4.87
N TYR A 22 11.35 21.70 -3.73
CA TYR A 22 12.52 21.82 -2.88
C TYR A 22 13.79 21.25 -3.53
N LYS A 23 13.70 20.14 -4.26
CA LYS A 23 14.84 19.62 -5.04
C LYS A 23 15.36 20.68 -6.01
N ASN A 24 14.47 21.32 -6.77
CA ASN A 24 14.84 22.35 -7.74
C ASN A 24 15.45 23.60 -7.07
N LEU A 25 14.93 23.98 -5.89
CA LEU A 25 15.43 25.15 -5.15
C LEU A 25 16.88 24.99 -4.71
N PHE A 26 17.32 23.75 -4.47
CA PHE A 26 18.67 23.41 -4.02
C PHE A 26 19.47 22.66 -5.10
N THR A 27 19.20 22.94 -6.36
CA THR A 27 19.93 22.41 -7.51
C THR A 27 20.65 23.57 -8.21
N ASP A 28 21.94 23.41 -8.51
CA ASP A 28 22.73 24.42 -9.21
C ASP A 28 22.47 24.43 -10.73
N ALA A 29 23.10 25.38 -11.44
CA ALA A 29 22.97 25.51 -12.89
C ALA A 29 23.47 24.27 -13.67
N ASN A 30 24.30 23.43 -13.06
CA ASN A 30 24.81 22.19 -13.62
C ASN A 30 24.00 20.96 -13.24
N SER A 31 22.82 21.15 -12.66
CA SER A 31 21.91 20.08 -12.17
C SER A 31 22.46 19.27 -10.99
N ASN A 32 23.43 19.78 -10.24
CA ASN A 32 23.93 19.15 -9.03
C ASN A 32 23.10 19.58 -7.82
N GLN A 33 22.77 18.63 -6.95
CA GLN A 33 22.15 18.93 -5.67
C GLN A 33 23.16 19.61 -4.75
N THR A 34 22.84 20.81 -4.28
CA THR A 34 23.72 21.63 -3.44
C THR A 34 23.52 21.40 -1.93
N ALA A 35 22.45 20.69 -1.53
CA ALA A 35 22.16 20.41 -0.13
C ALA A 35 21.48 19.04 0.01
N GLN A 36 21.73 18.38 1.15
CA GLN A 36 20.94 17.24 1.58
C GLN A 36 19.66 17.74 2.25
N LEU A 37 18.51 17.20 1.82
CA LEU A 37 17.19 17.57 2.30
C LEU A 37 16.60 16.42 3.13
N PHE A 38 16.05 16.74 4.29
CA PHE A 38 15.29 15.82 5.15
C PHE A 38 13.87 16.35 5.27
N PHE A 39 12.91 15.52 4.95
CA PHE A 39 11.48 15.83 5.07
C PHE A 39 10.86 14.92 6.11
N ALA A 40 10.19 15.49 7.12
CA ALA A 40 9.25 14.76 7.94
C ALA A 40 7.84 15.02 7.40
N SER A 41 7.09 13.98 7.11
CA SER A 41 5.76 14.09 6.49
C SER A 41 4.86 12.92 6.85
N HIS A 42 3.57 13.20 6.96
CA HIS A 42 2.51 12.21 7.09
C HIS A 42 1.67 12.08 5.80
N SER A 43 2.04 12.78 4.74
CA SER A 43 1.26 12.82 3.50
C SER A 43 1.57 11.63 2.59
N GLU A 44 0.54 10.86 2.25
CA GLU A 44 0.59 9.83 1.22
C GLU A 44 1.07 10.38 -0.14
N ALA A 45 0.67 11.61 -0.47
CA ALA A 45 1.06 12.26 -1.71
C ALA A 45 2.58 12.55 -1.75
N VAL A 46 3.16 12.97 -0.62
CA VAL A 46 4.61 13.21 -0.49
C VAL A 46 5.38 11.89 -0.59
N ILE A 47 4.92 10.84 0.09
CA ILE A 47 5.54 9.51 0.03
C ILE A 47 5.48 8.96 -1.39
N SER A 48 4.32 9.02 -2.05
CA SER A 48 4.16 8.55 -3.42
C SER A 48 5.10 9.26 -4.40
N GLU A 49 5.36 10.56 -4.18
CA GLU A 49 6.33 11.30 -4.98
C GLU A 49 7.78 10.89 -4.66
N ALA A 50 8.10 10.66 -3.38
CA ALA A 50 9.41 10.20 -2.97
C ALA A 50 9.81 8.85 -3.59
N LEU A 51 8.83 7.94 -3.77
CA LEU A 51 9.04 6.60 -4.33
C LEU A 51 9.34 6.60 -5.84
N LYS A 52 9.10 7.70 -6.56
CA LYS A 52 9.39 7.79 -8.00
C LYS A 52 10.89 7.90 -8.32
N ASP A 53 11.71 8.25 -7.34
CA ASP A 53 13.16 8.48 -7.53
C ASP A 53 13.94 7.90 -6.34
N LEU A 54 13.89 6.58 -6.19
CA LEU A 54 14.55 5.87 -5.08
C LEU A 54 16.08 5.89 -5.17
N ASP A 55 16.65 6.18 -6.33
CA ASP A 55 18.11 6.35 -6.48
C ASP A 55 18.62 7.58 -5.75
N LYS A 56 17.78 8.63 -5.67
CA LYS A 56 18.11 9.91 -5.03
C LYS A 56 17.33 10.20 -3.75
N THR A 57 16.36 9.37 -3.43
CA THR A 57 15.47 9.58 -2.28
C THR A 57 15.39 8.31 -1.43
N LYS A 58 15.50 8.45 -0.12
CA LYS A 58 15.26 7.36 0.83
C LYS A 58 14.06 7.69 1.68
N VAL A 59 13.14 6.73 1.81
CA VAL A 59 12.01 6.82 2.73
C VAL A 59 12.36 6.04 3.99
N ILE A 60 12.28 6.70 5.13
CA ILE A 60 12.54 6.10 6.45
C ILE A 60 11.27 6.19 7.27
N VAL A 61 10.72 5.05 7.65
CA VAL A 61 9.57 4.97 8.55
C VAL A 61 10.05 4.91 9.99
N LEU A 62 9.60 5.86 10.80
CA LEU A 62 9.82 5.87 12.25
C LEU A 62 8.57 5.33 12.93
N LYS A 63 8.73 4.28 13.73
CA LYS A 63 7.64 3.72 14.56
C LYS A 63 8.01 3.78 16.02
N ARG A 64 7.05 4.19 16.86
CA ARG A 64 7.17 4.11 18.32
C ARG A 64 6.40 2.90 18.81
N ASP A 65 7.04 2.05 19.60
CA ASP A 65 6.38 0.92 20.25
C ASP A 65 5.59 1.35 21.50
N GLY A 66 4.86 0.40 22.09
CA GLY A 66 4.07 0.63 23.31
C GLY A 66 4.91 1.01 24.55
N ASN A 67 6.22 0.81 24.50
CA ASN A 67 7.17 1.17 25.57
C ASN A 67 7.83 2.54 25.29
N GLY A 68 7.47 3.21 24.21
CA GLY A 68 8.02 4.50 23.83
C GLY A 68 9.33 4.43 23.06
N GLN A 69 9.85 3.23 22.75
CA GLN A 69 11.07 3.05 21.97
C GLN A 69 10.79 3.32 20.49
N VAL A 70 11.67 4.09 19.84
CA VAL A 70 11.55 4.42 18.42
C VAL A 70 12.44 3.48 17.61
N SER A 71 11.85 2.84 16.63
CA SER A 71 12.54 2.08 15.58
C SER A 71 12.50 2.83 14.25
N ALA A 72 13.57 2.68 13.46
CA ALA A 72 13.67 3.25 12.11
C ALA A 72 13.78 2.12 11.08
N ASN A 73 12.92 2.13 10.07
CA ASN A 73 12.97 1.18 8.97
C ASN A 73 13.14 1.94 7.64
N CYS A 74 14.21 1.66 6.91
CA CYS A 74 14.46 2.26 5.61
C CYS A 74 13.70 1.47 4.54
N ILE A 75 12.78 2.15 3.85
CA ILE A 75 12.06 1.59 2.72
C ILE A 75 12.85 1.93 1.45
N GLY A 76 13.52 0.98 0.93
CA GLY A 76 14.32 1.13 -0.29
C GLY A 76 14.36 -0.13 -1.14
N THR A 77 13.77 -1.21 -0.61
CA THR A 77 13.61 -2.48 -1.30
C THR A 77 12.16 -2.93 -1.22
N PRO A 78 11.68 -3.69 -2.17
CA PRO A 78 10.39 -4.37 -2.07
C PRO A 78 10.30 -5.13 -0.74
N ALA A 79 9.16 -5.04 -0.05
CA ALA A 79 8.99 -5.73 1.23
C ALA A 79 8.34 -7.09 1.04
N VAL A 80 7.20 -7.13 0.37
CA VAL A 80 6.44 -8.35 0.08
C VAL A 80 6.27 -8.53 -1.42
N LEU A 81 5.91 -7.44 -2.11
CA LEU A 81 5.84 -7.44 -3.58
C LEU A 81 7.24 -7.30 -4.18
N PRO A 82 7.50 -7.81 -5.40
CA PRO A 82 8.80 -7.70 -6.07
C PRO A 82 9.12 -6.28 -6.58
N TYR A 83 8.23 -5.33 -6.33
CA TYR A 83 8.37 -3.92 -6.70
C TYR A 83 7.84 -3.01 -5.58
N THR A 84 8.37 -1.81 -5.50
CA THR A 84 7.91 -0.82 -4.51
C THR A 84 6.66 -0.09 -5.02
N MET A 85 5.60 -0.08 -4.22
CA MET A 85 4.39 0.69 -4.51
C MET A 85 3.94 1.50 -3.30
N ALA A 86 3.30 2.65 -3.59
CA ALA A 86 2.86 3.58 -2.55
C ALA A 86 1.91 2.94 -1.53
N ALA A 87 0.98 2.10 -1.98
CA ALA A 87 0.02 1.45 -1.09
C ALA A 87 0.69 0.49 -0.09
N GLU A 88 1.76 -0.23 -0.49
CA GLU A 88 2.55 -1.06 0.42
C GLU A 88 3.32 -0.22 1.43
N VAL A 89 3.92 0.89 0.99
CA VAL A 89 4.64 1.81 1.88
C VAL A 89 3.68 2.45 2.87
N ASN A 90 2.50 2.88 2.44
CA ASN A 90 1.48 3.45 3.30
C ASN A 90 0.97 2.44 4.34
N TYR A 91 0.81 1.17 3.93
CA TYR A 91 0.49 0.11 4.88
C TYR A 91 1.59 -0.08 5.92
N GLN A 92 2.86 -0.08 5.50
CA GLN A 92 4.00 -0.22 6.42
C GLN A 92 4.19 1.00 7.33
N ALA A 93 4.03 2.21 6.79
CA ALA A 93 4.28 3.44 7.51
C ALA A 93 3.14 3.81 8.46
N PHE A 94 1.89 3.70 7.98
CA PHE A 94 0.71 4.24 8.65
C PHE A 94 -0.34 3.19 9.00
N GLU A 95 -0.10 1.92 8.68
CA GLU A 95 -1.07 0.82 8.79
C GLU A 95 -2.36 1.07 7.99
N LEU A 96 -2.26 1.89 6.94
CA LEU A 96 -3.38 2.20 6.07
C LEU A 96 -3.72 1.01 5.17
N VAL A 97 -4.87 0.42 5.42
CA VAL A 97 -5.43 -0.62 4.55
C VAL A 97 -6.06 0.03 3.32
N SER A 98 -5.79 -0.53 2.13
CA SER A 98 -6.36 -0.02 0.88
C SER A 98 -6.72 -1.15 -0.08
N THR A 99 -7.74 -0.90 -0.90
CA THR A 99 -8.14 -1.81 -1.97
C THR A 99 -7.04 -1.97 -3.03
N ASP A 100 -6.24 -0.93 -3.26
CA ASP A 100 -5.12 -0.98 -4.21
C ASP A 100 -4.05 -1.96 -3.74
N TYR A 101 -3.71 -1.94 -2.43
CA TYR A 101 -2.76 -2.89 -1.88
C TYR A 101 -3.29 -4.32 -1.89
N HIS A 102 -4.56 -4.50 -1.52
CA HIS A 102 -5.23 -5.81 -1.62
C HIS A 102 -5.17 -6.37 -3.04
N ASN A 103 -5.51 -5.56 -4.03
CA ASN A 103 -5.50 -5.95 -5.44
C ASN A 103 -4.09 -6.30 -5.94
N ALA A 104 -3.07 -5.56 -5.52
CA ALA A 104 -1.69 -5.82 -5.90
C ALA A 104 -1.18 -7.16 -5.33
N LEU A 105 -1.42 -7.42 -4.04
CA LEU A 105 -1.07 -8.70 -3.39
C LEU A 105 -1.80 -9.88 -4.05
N TYR A 106 -3.11 -9.73 -4.29
CA TYR A 106 -3.90 -10.78 -4.93
C TYR A 106 -3.42 -11.06 -6.36
N GLY A 107 -3.19 -10.00 -7.14
CA GLY A 107 -2.67 -10.13 -8.51
C GLY A 107 -1.29 -10.78 -8.55
N TYR A 108 -0.43 -10.54 -7.57
CA TYR A 108 0.87 -11.18 -7.45
C TYR A 108 0.72 -12.68 -7.16
N ILE A 109 -0.14 -13.07 -6.21
CA ILE A 109 -0.44 -14.48 -5.92
C ILE A 109 -0.99 -15.20 -7.16
N GLU A 110 -1.86 -14.54 -7.94
CA GLU A 110 -2.39 -15.11 -9.20
C GLU A 110 -1.28 -15.26 -10.26
N ALA A 111 -0.43 -14.25 -10.44
CA ALA A 111 0.64 -14.24 -11.43
C ALA A 111 1.68 -15.34 -11.18
N GLU A 112 2.00 -15.60 -9.91
CA GLU A 112 2.91 -16.69 -9.51
C GLU A 112 2.24 -18.09 -9.55
N GLY A 113 0.94 -18.17 -9.87
CA GLY A 113 0.20 -19.42 -9.88
C GLY A 113 -0.10 -20.01 -8.50
N TRP A 114 0.04 -19.24 -7.44
CA TRP A 114 -0.12 -19.69 -6.06
C TRP A 114 -1.55 -19.68 -5.52
N LYS A 115 -2.51 -19.19 -6.32
CA LYS A 115 -3.90 -18.98 -5.86
C LYS A 115 -4.51 -20.22 -5.21
N ASN A 116 -4.39 -21.39 -5.83
CA ASN A 116 -4.98 -22.61 -5.28
C ASN A 116 -4.35 -23.01 -3.94
N ASN A 117 -3.03 -22.85 -3.79
CA ASN A 117 -2.30 -23.13 -2.56
C ASN A 117 -2.67 -22.13 -1.46
N PHE A 118 -2.87 -20.87 -1.82
CA PHE A 118 -3.35 -19.84 -0.91
C PHE A 118 -4.77 -20.13 -0.43
N ASP A 119 -5.71 -20.34 -1.34
CA ASP A 119 -7.11 -20.58 -1.00
C ASP A 119 -7.31 -21.83 -0.14
N ALA A 120 -6.49 -22.87 -0.33
CA ALA A 120 -6.58 -24.10 0.46
C ALA A 120 -6.20 -23.93 1.94
N GLN A 121 -5.48 -22.85 2.29
CA GLN A 121 -5.04 -22.59 3.67
C GLN A 121 -6.08 -21.86 4.52
N TYR A 122 -7.11 -21.27 3.91
CA TYR A 122 -8.05 -20.41 4.63
C TYR A 122 -9.49 -20.88 4.53
N PRO A 123 -10.30 -20.63 5.58
CA PRO A 123 -11.70 -21.00 5.56
C PRO A 123 -12.48 -20.22 4.52
N THR A 124 -13.52 -20.86 3.99
CA THR A 124 -14.43 -20.24 3.04
C THR A 124 -15.59 -19.54 3.77
N VAL A 125 -16.06 -18.44 3.16
CA VAL A 125 -17.23 -17.66 3.57
C VAL A 125 -18.29 -17.64 2.47
N SER A 126 -19.52 -17.26 2.80
CA SER A 126 -20.58 -17.13 1.81
C SER A 126 -20.37 -15.89 0.94
N TYR A 127 -20.56 -16.07 -0.36
CA TYR A 127 -20.59 -15.01 -1.37
C TYR A 127 -21.82 -15.19 -2.26
N ASN A 128 -22.60 -14.13 -2.42
CA ASN A 128 -23.82 -14.11 -3.21
C ASN A 128 -23.52 -13.52 -4.59
N ARG A 129 -23.37 -14.38 -5.58
CA ARG A 129 -23.16 -13.97 -6.98
C ARG A 129 -24.52 -13.72 -7.64
N GLU A 130 -24.68 -12.56 -8.23
CA GLU A 130 -25.84 -12.27 -9.06
C GLU A 130 -25.52 -12.55 -10.53
N ARG A 131 -26.43 -13.30 -11.19
CA ARG A 131 -26.34 -13.57 -12.62
C ARG A 131 -27.75 -13.57 -13.21
N ASN A 132 -28.02 -12.69 -14.18
CA ASN A 132 -29.33 -12.57 -14.85
C ASN A 132 -30.50 -12.43 -13.86
N GLY A 133 -30.36 -11.63 -12.81
CA GLY A 133 -31.37 -11.43 -11.78
C GLY A 133 -31.54 -12.59 -10.79
N THR A 134 -30.72 -13.64 -10.90
CA THR A 134 -30.72 -14.77 -9.95
C THR A 134 -29.50 -14.68 -9.04
N VAL A 135 -29.73 -14.77 -7.73
CA VAL A 135 -28.66 -14.81 -6.72
C VAL A 135 -28.29 -16.26 -6.43
N ILE A 136 -27.03 -16.59 -6.63
CA ILE A 136 -26.47 -17.91 -6.34
C ILE A 136 -25.43 -17.76 -5.24
N THR A 137 -25.62 -18.46 -4.12
CA THR A 137 -24.66 -18.49 -3.02
C THR A 137 -23.57 -19.51 -3.28
N GLN A 138 -22.32 -19.09 -3.21
CA GLN A 138 -21.14 -19.96 -3.29
C GLN A 138 -20.22 -19.74 -2.09
N ARG A 139 -19.32 -20.69 -1.87
CA ARG A 139 -18.34 -20.61 -0.79
C ARG A 139 -16.95 -20.34 -1.39
N ILE A 140 -16.36 -19.22 -1.00
CA ILE A 140 -15.04 -18.76 -1.44
C ILE A 140 -14.26 -18.22 -0.23
N THR A 141 -12.96 -18.01 -0.35
CA THR A 141 -12.17 -17.39 0.71
C THR A 141 -12.58 -15.94 0.95
N LEU A 142 -12.29 -15.40 2.15
CA LEU A 142 -12.52 -13.97 2.44
C LEU A 142 -11.81 -13.07 1.43
N THR A 143 -10.59 -13.43 1.09
CA THR A 143 -9.76 -12.69 0.13
C THR A 143 -10.39 -12.65 -1.26
N GLU A 144 -10.86 -13.78 -1.76
CA GLU A 144 -11.54 -13.86 -3.06
C GLU A 144 -12.89 -13.11 -3.02
N LYS A 145 -13.65 -13.19 -1.91
CA LYS A 145 -14.87 -12.40 -1.71
C LYS A 145 -14.61 -10.90 -1.82
N ILE A 146 -13.59 -10.39 -1.13
CA ILE A 146 -13.23 -8.96 -1.16
C ILE A 146 -12.81 -8.57 -2.58
N ARG A 147 -11.99 -9.38 -3.24
CA ARG A 147 -11.60 -9.19 -4.64
C ARG A 147 -12.80 -9.03 -5.56
N HIS A 148 -13.80 -9.92 -5.42
CA HIS A 148 -15.03 -9.84 -6.21
C HIS A 148 -15.84 -8.58 -5.93
N ILE A 149 -15.97 -8.17 -4.65
CA ILE A 149 -16.72 -6.95 -4.30
C ILE A 149 -16.04 -5.69 -4.88
N ILE A 150 -14.70 -5.61 -4.82
CA ILE A 150 -13.93 -4.49 -5.38
C ILE A 150 -14.14 -4.40 -6.91
N HIS A 151 -14.15 -5.54 -7.60
CA HIS A 151 -14.27 -5.57 -9.08
C HIS A 151 -15.70 -5.54 -9.59
N HIS A 152 -16.68 -5.85 -8.73
CA HIS A 152 -18.10 -5.90 -9.07
C HIS A 152 -18.92 -5.07 -8.07
N PRO A 153 -18.70 -3.73 -8.00
CA PRO A 153 -19.39 -2.84 -7.07
C PRO A 153 -20.90 -2.76 -7.34
N GLU A 154 -21.35 -3.18 -8.51
CA GLU A 154 -22.77 -3.32 -8.87
C GLU A 154 -23.48 -4.44 -8.09
N ASN A 155 -22.76 -5.48 -7.66
CA ASN A 155 -23.31 -6.57 -6.86
C ASN A 155 -23.44 -6.18 -5.37
N ARG A 156 -24.55 -5.58 -5.01
CA ARG A 156 -24.84 -5.09 -3.65
C ARG A 156 -25.23 -6.17 -2.63
N ASN A 157 -25.23 -7.46 -3.04
CA ASN A 157 -25.60 -8.57 -2.18
C ASN A 157 -24.47 -8.98 -1.21
N ASN A 158 -23.33 -8.30 -1.26
CA ASN A 158 -22.17 -8.59 -0.43
C ASN A 158 -21.55 -7.30 0.09
N SER A 159 -20.89 -7.42 1.25
CA SER A 159 -20.09 -6.35 1.86
C SER A 159 -18.88 -6.94 2.57
N TYR A 160 -17.95 -6.09 2.90
CA TYR A 160 -16.83 -6.35 3.80
C TYR A 160 -16.58 -5.13 4.68
N THR A 161 -15.94 -5.33 5.81
CA THR A 161 -15.50 -4.27 6.72
C THR A 161 -14.03 -3.92 6.47
N GLU A 162 -13.56 -2.81 7.03
CA GLU A 162 -12.12 -2.48 7.03
C GLU A 162 -11.31 -3.57 7.74
N GLY A 163 -11.85 -4.17 8.81
CA GLY A 163 -11.24 -5.30 9.50
C GLY A 163 -11.08 -6.52 8.59
N ASP A 164 -12.09 -6.84 7.78
CA ASP A 164 -12.01 -7.93 6.80
C ASP A 164 -10.93 -7.65 5.74
N LEU A 165 -10.83 -6.40 5.28
CA LEU A 165 -9.81 -5.98 4.32
C LEU A 165 -8.41 -6.11 4.92
N LYS A 166 -8.23 -5.66 6.16
CA LYS A 166 -6.96 -5.78 6.90
C LYS A 166 -6.56 -7.24 7.07
N GLU A 167 -7.49 -8.09 7.53
CA GLU A 167 -7.26 -9.52 7.70
C GLU A 167 -6.84 -10.19 6.38
N SER A 168 -7.52 -9.85 5.30
CA SER A 168 -7.19 -10.38 3.98
C SER A 168 -5.79 -9.97 3.50
N ILE A 169 -5.42 -8.70 3.69
CA ILE A 169 -4.07 -8.20 3.38
C ILE A 169 -3.02 -8.95 4.21
N GLU A 170 -3.23 -9.10 5.51
CA GLU A 170 -2.29 -9.80 6.42
C GLU A 170 -2.11 -11.27 6.03
N ARG A 171 -3.17 -11.96 5.65
CA ARG A 171 -3.12 -13.33 5.15
C ARG A 171 -2.27 -13.45 3.88
N MET A 172 -2.52 -12.59 2.90
CA MET A 172 -1.74 -12.58 1.65
C MET A 172 -0.28 -12.24 1.88
N ARG A 173 0.01 -11.23 2.71
CA ARG A 173 1.40 -10.88 3.07
C ARG A 173 2.13 -12.04 3.72
N SER A 174 1.52 -12.65 4.73
CA SER A 174 2.10 -13.80 5.45
C SER A 174 2.35 -14.98 4.52
N PHE A 175 1.41 -15.25 3.62
CA PHE A 175 1.54 -16.31 2.64
C PHE A 175 2.71 -16.03 1.66
N ILE A 176 2.78 -14.84 1.08
CA ILE A 176 3.85 -14.47 0.12
C ILE A 176 5.23 -14.52 0.79
N MET A 177 5.36 -13.99 2.02
CA MET A 177 6.63 -14.03 2.76
C MET A 177 7.09 -15.43 3.15
N ALA A 178 6.19 -16.42 3.15
CA ALA A 178 6.52 -17.82 3.43
C ALA A 178 6.92 -18.61 2.16
N GLN A 179 6.80 -18.00 0.97
CA GLN A 179 7.26 -18.63 -0.27
C GLN A 179 8.79 -18.52 -0.38
N PRO A 180 9.44 -19.47 -1.07
CA PRO A 180 10.89 -19.49 -1.22
C PRO A 180 11.44 -18.36 -2.09
#